data_0416e60e269591b9a095be711c66b838
#
_entry.id   0416e60e269591b9a095be711c66b838
#
_cell.length_a   1.000
_cell.length_b   1.000
_cell.length_c   1.000
_cell.angle_alpha   90.00
_cell.angle_beta   90.00
_cell.angle_gamma   90.00
#
_symmetry.space_group_name_H-M   'P 1'
#
loop_
_entity.id
_entity.type
_entity.pdbx_description
1 polymer ?
#
loop_
_entity_poly.entity_id
_entity_poly.type
_entity_poly.pdbx_seq_one_letter_code
_entity_poly.pdbx_strand_id
1 'polypeptide(L)'
;MKLAETVTFGGSALDRAAEIRGDAEALEAALSDPGARTLLFWRGKVLVSPDRPAEAVRLPLDHPVLRQALPDRVLLGREDGAVRLASDISSWEPEHLDPSGIGSFLDPSEQRHPDLPDTTCFMELRRVMTWLTPRDAELAATGKAILGWHETHRHCARCGAGTRIVQAGWQRICPSCNGSHFPRTDPVVIMLVTRGNSVLMGRSPAWPPRMYSLLAGFVEPGETLEAAVRREVFEETGVRVGAVSYLASQPWPFPASLMFGCSGEAESEQITVDPVEIEAARWVSREEMMEVMADRHPDIGPSRKGAIARFLIEHWLADTLD
;
A
#
# COMPACT_ATOMS: atom_id res chain seq x y z
N MET A 1 -15.18 -13.76 -8.83
CA MET A 1 -14.00 -13.25 -8.08
C MET A 1 -14.09 -13.86 -6.70
N LYS A 2 -13.02 -14.46 -6.19
CA LYS A 2 -13.00 -14.93 -4.80
C LYS A 2 -12.98 -13.75 -3.86
N LEU A 3 -13.57 -13.90 -2.66
CA LEU A 3 -13.61 -12.82 -1.66
C LEU A 3 -12.24 -12.17 -1.42
N ALA A 4 -11.20 -13.00 -1.28
CA ALA A 4 -9.82 -12.55 -1.09
C ALA A 4 -9.29 -11.59 -2.18
N GLU A 5 -9.88 -11.58 -3.37
CA GLU A 5 -9.48 -10.72 -4.49
C GLU A 5 -10.21 -9.37 -4.51
N THR A 6 -11.12 -9.12 -3.56
CA THR A 6 -11.87 -7.85 -3.46
C THR A 6 -11.20 -6.81 -2.57
N VAL A 7 -10.01 -7.11 -2.05
CA VAL A 7 -9.21 -6.17 -1.25
C VAL A 7 -8.81 -4.96 -2.08
N THR A 8 -8.72 -3.81 -1.43
CA THR A 8 -8.23 -2.58 -2.07
C THR A 8 -6.81 -2.77 -2.60
N PHE A 9 -6.50 -2.20 -3.76
CA PHE A 9 -5.24 -2.33 -4.52
C PHE A 9 -5.01 -3.67 -5.23
N GLY A 10 -5.94 -4.61 -5.15
CA GLY A 10 -5.83 -5.91 -5.81
C GLY A 10 -6.99 -6.21 -6.74
N GLY A 11 -6.88 -7.33 -7.47
CA GLY A 11 -8.01 -7.93 -8.19
C GLY A 11 -8.48 -7.23 -9.46
N SER A 12 -7.75 -6.25 -10.01
CA SER A 12 -8.17 -5.55 -11.24
C SER A 12 -7.80 -6.28 -12.53
N ALA A 13 -7.11 -7.41 -12.45
CA ALA A 13 -6.61 -8.16 -13.61
C ALA A 13 -5.76 -7.30 -14.56
N LEU A 14 -4.89 -6.45 -14.02
CA LEU A 14 -3.98 -5.62 -14.80
C LEU A 14 -2.99 -6.48 -15.57
N ASP A 15 -2.93 -6.34 -16.90
CA ASP A 15 -1.83 -6.85 -17.70
C ASP A 15 -0.56 -6.04 -17.38
N ARG A 16 0.40 -6.65 -16.71
CA ARG A 16 1.62 -5.99 -16.26
C ARG A 16 2.66 -5.76 -17.36
N ALA A 17 2.40 -6.21 -18.59
CA ALA A 17 3.26 -6.03 -19.76
C ALA A 17 4.73 -6.38 -19.50
N ALA A 18 4.98 -7.47 -18.78
CA ALA A 18 6.33 -7.83 -18.34
C ALA A 18 7.25 -8.18 -19.51
N GLU A 19 6.70 -8.69 -20.60
CA GLU A 19 7.41 -9.14 -21.79
C GLU A 19 8.09 -8.00 -22.54
N ILE A 20 7.58 -6.76 -22.48
CA ILE A 20 8.20 -5.61 -23.17
C ILE A 20 9.19 -4.83 -22.30
N ARG A 21 9.33 -5.13 -21.02
CA ARG A 21 10.17 -4.33 -20.10
C ARG A 21 11.64 -4.33 -20.47
N GLY A 22 12.13 -5.44 -20.99
CA GLY A 22 13.53 -5.62 -21.42
C GLY A 22 13.75 -5.48 -22.93
N ASP A 23 12.69 -5.31 -23.70
CA ASP A 23 12.72 -5.17 -25.16
C ASP A 23 12.60 -3.69 -25.53
N ALA A 24 13.72 -3.10 -25.95
CA ALA A 24 13.79 -1.67 -26.25
C ALA A 24 12.90 -1.27 -27.44
N GLU A 25 12.81 -2.12 -28.46
CA GLU A 25 12.02 -1.85 -29.67
C GLU A 25 10.51 -1.94 -29.35
N ALA A 26 10.09 -3.00 -28.68
CA ALA A 26 8.70 -3.17 -28.25
C ALA A 26 8.26 -2.08 -27.26
N LEU A 27 9.15 -1.65 -26.35
CA LEU A 27 8.86 -0.57 -25.42
C LEU A 27 8.72 0.78 -26.14
N GLU A 28 9.62 1.08 -27.07
CA GLU A 28 9.54 2.33 -27.87
C GLU A 28 8.28 2.37 -28.72
N ALA A 29 7.92 1.27 -29.37
CA ALA A 29 6.66 1.16 -30.11
C ALA A 29 5.44 1.39 -29.20
N ALA A 30 5.42 0.80 -28.01
CA ALA A 30 4.34 0.99 -27.04
C ALA A 30 4.25 2.42 -26.48
N LEU A 31 5.38 3.10 -26.29
CA LEU A 31 5.45 4.50 -25.88
C LEU A 31 5.01 5.48 -26.97
N SER A 32 5.18 5.09 -28.22
CA SER A 32 4.77 5.89 -29.40
C SER A 32 3.27 5.75 -29.70
N ASP A 33 2.55 4.84 -29.06
CA ASP A 33 1.12 4.67 -29.22
C ASP A 33 0.38 5.95 -28.73
N PRO A 34 -0.50 6.55 -29.54
CA PRO A 34 -1.29 7.72 -29.13
C PRO A 34 -2.20 7.47 -27.90
N GLY A 35 -2.50 6.21 -27.59
CA GLY A 35 -3.25 5.79 -26.41
C GLY A 35 -2.39 5.67 -25.15
N ALA A 36 -1.06 5.73 -25.24
CA ALA A 36 -0.16 5.66 -24.09
C ALA A 36 -0.42 6.83 -23.12
N ARG A 37 -0.50 6.54 -21.82
CA ARG A 37 -0.77 7.54 -20.77
C ARG A 37 0.13 7.33 -19.58
N THR A 38 0.36 8.41 -18.82
CA THR A 38 1.07 8.36 -17.56
C THR A 38 0.20 8.85 -16.39
N LEU A 39 0.32 8.17 -15.26
CA LEU A 39 -0.12 8.67 -13.97
C LEU A 39 1.01 9.55 -13.41
N LEU A 40 0.65 10.71 -12.86
CA LEU A 40 1.61 11.66 -12.33
C LEU A 40 1.69 11.56 -10.81
N PHE A 41 2.91 11.59 -10.30
CA PHE A 41 3.19 11.56 -8.86
C PHE A 41 4.00 12.80 -8.45
N TRP A 42 3.73 13.27 -7.25
CA TRP A 42 4.49 14.32 -6.59
C TRP A 42 4.68 13.96 -5.12
N ARG A 43 5.93 13.75 -4.69
CA ARG A 43 6.29 13.36 -3.31
C ARG A 43 5.44 12.20 -2.77
N GLY A 44 5.26 11.17 -3.61
CA GLY A 44 4.49 9.97 -3.29
C GLY A 44 2.96 10.13 -3.29
N LYS A 45 2.43 11.32 -3.59
CA LYS A 45 1.00 11.59 -3.84
C LYS A 45 0.67 11.36 -5.29
N VAL A 46 -0.51 10.81 -5.58
CA VAL A 46 -1.00 10.58 -6.94
C VAL A 46 -1.90 11.72 -7.39
N LEU A 47 -1.79 12.12 -8.66
CA LEU A 47 -2.69 13.10 -9.27
C LEU A 47 -4.06 12.45 -9.49
N VAL A 48 -5.10 13.06 -8.93
CA VAL A 48 -6.49 12.57 -9.04
C VAL A 48 -7.45 13.70 -9.39
N SER A 49 -8.58 13.33 -10.00
CA SER A 49 -9.82 14.12 -9.96
C SER A 49 -10.60 13.66 -8.73
N PRO A 50 -10.78 14.50 -7.71
CA PRO A 50 -11.33 14.07 -6.42
C PRO A 50 -12.86 13.93 -6.41
N ASP A 51 -13.56 14.27 -7.48
CA ASP A 51 -15.00 14.04 -7.61
C ASP A 51 -15.30 12.55 -7.48
N ARG A 52 -16.38 12.18 -6.79
CA ARG A 52 -16.66 10.77 -6.51
C ARG A 52 -17.61 10.16 -7.55
N PRO A 53 -17.21 9.00 -8.15
CA PRO A 53 -15.97 8.26 -7.93
C PRO A 53 -14.75 9.05 -8.39
N ALA A 54 -13.67 9.01 -7.61
CA ALA A 54 -12.43 9.65 -8.00
C ALA A 54 -11.73 8.85 -9.11
N GLU A 55 -10.98 9.55 -9.95
CA GLU A 55 -10.20 8.94 -11.03
C GLU A 55 -8.72 9.32 -10.89
N ALA A 56 -7.83 8.35 -11.09
CA ALA A 56 -6.43 8.65 -11.30
C ALA A 56 -6.26 9.30 -12.68
N VAL A 57 -5.71 10.51 -12.70
CA VAL A 57 -5.59 11.29 -13.94
C VAL A 57 -4.55 10.66 -14.87
N ARG A 58 -4.95 10.44 -16.12
CA ARG A 58 -4.11 9.88 -17.18
C ARG A 58 -3.70 10.97 -18.15
N LEU A 59 -2.44 11.41 -18.10
CA LEU A 59 -1.90 12.43 -18.98
C LEU A 59 -1.28 11.80 -20.25
N PRO A 60 -1.41 12.43 -21.43
CA PRO A 60 -0.66 12.04 -22.62
C PRO A 60 0.85 12.23 -22.38
N LEU A 61 1.70 11.46 -23.07
CA LEU A 61 3.14 11.45 -22.82
C LEU A 61 3.87 12.72 -23.27
N ASP A 62 3.23 13.55 -24.05
CA ASP A 62 3.71 14.87 -24.54
C ASP A 62 3.15 16.05 -23.72
N HIS A 63 2.40 15.79 -22.64
CA HIS A 63 1.83 16.85 -21.81
C HIS A 63 2.93 17.78 -21.25
N PRO A 64 2.79 19.12 -21.34
CA PRO A 64 3.83 20.07 -20.94
C PRO A 64 4.37 19.90 -19.52
N VAL A 65 3.54 19.52 -18.56
CA VAL A 65 3.94 19.29 -17.16
C VAL A 65 5.05 18.22 -17.04
N LEU A 66 5.12 17.28 -17.98
CA LEU A 66 6.13 16.20 -17.96
C LEU A 66 7.54 16.68 -18.28
N ARG A 67 7.74 17.94 -18.68
CA ARG A 67 9.08 18.56 -18.77
C ARG A 67 9.75 18.70 -17.39
N GLN A 68 8.94 18.67 -16.34
CA GLN A 68 9.40 18.72 -14.93
C GLN A 68 9.57 17.32 -14.34
N ALA A 69 9.19 16.26 -15.08
CA ALA A 69 9.31 14.90 -14.60
C ALA A 69 10.78 14.44 -14.57
N LEU A 70 11.08 13.58 -13.61
CA LEU A 70 12.31 12.82 -13.61
C LEU A 70 12.40 12.00 -14.91
N PRO A 71 13.62 11.77 -15.45
CA PRO A 71 13.79 11.15 -16.77
C PRO A 71 13.27 9.72 -16.83
N ASP A 72 13.30 9.01 -15.72
CA ASP A 72 12.93 7.60 -15.64
C ASP A 72 11.42 7.44 -15.37
N ARG A 73 10.71 6.85 -16.32
CA ARG A 73 9.32 6.46 -16.19
C ARG A 73 9.21 4.98 -15.86
N VAL A 74 8.16 4.62 -15.11
CA VAL A 74 7.89 3.23 -14.75
C VAL A 74 6.73 2.71 -15.58
N LEU A 75 6.91 1.60 -16.29
CA LEU A 75 5.84 0.89 -16.98
C LEU A 75 4.98 0.17 -15.93
N LEU A 76 3.72 0.56 -15.80
CA LEU A 76 2.78 -0.06 -14.87
C LEU A 76 2.08 -1.29 -15.47
N GLY A 77 1.73 -1.22 -16.75
CA GLY A 77 1.01 -2.27 -17.46
C GLY A 77 0.24 -1.75 -18.67
N ARG A 78 -0.74 -2.54 -19.14
CA ARG A 78 -1.66 -2.15 -20.23
C ARG A 78 -3.09 -2.04 -19.72
N GLU A 79 -3.78 -1.07 -20.26
CA GLU A 79 -5.21 -0.85 -20.10
C GLU A 79 -5.79 -0.53 -21.48
N ASP A 80 -6.81 -1.27 -21.91
CA ASP A 80 -7.43 -1.15 -23.24
C ASP A 80 -6.41 -1.22 -24.40
N GLY A 81 -5.41 -2.09 -24.28
CA GLY A 81 -4.36 -2.31 -25.26
C GLY A 81 -3.20 -1.32 -25.21
N ALA A 82 -3.33 -0.16 -24.58
CA ALA A 82 -2.31 0.88 -24.50
C ALA A 82 -1.58 0.87 -23.14
N VAL A 83 -0.31 1.26 -23.14
CA VAL A 83 0.52 1.27 -21.93
C VAL A 83 0.16 2.39 -20.97
N ARG A 84 0.28 2.08 -19.68
CA ARG A 84 0.19 3.01 -18.56
C ARG A 84 1.54 3.11 -17.87
N LEU A 85 1.95 4.33 -17.58
CA LEU A 85 3.23 4.62 -16.95
C LEU A 85 3.01 5.38 -15.63
N ALA A 86 4.04 5.44 -14.80
CA ALA A 86 4.14 6.40 -13.72
C ALA A 86 5.30 7.37 -14.01
N SER A 87 5.05 8.66 -13.84
CA SER A 87 6.05 9.74 -13.92
C SER A 87 6.05 10.52 -12.61
N ASP A 88 7.24 10.95 -12.17
CA ASP A 88 7.45 11.67 -10.91
C ASP A 88 7.92 13.09 -11.19
N ILE A 89 7.21 14.07 -10.62
CA ILE A 89 7.56 15.50 -10.65
C ILE A 89 7.93 16.02 -9.26
N SER A 90 8.45 15.19 -8.37
CA SER A 90 8.79 15.59 -6.99
C SER A 90 9.87 16.66 -6.90
N SER A 91 10.57 16.95 -8.01
CA SER A 91 11.47 18.11 -8.13
C SER A 91 10.74 19.45 -8.27
N TRP A 92 9.45 19.44 -8.61
CA TRP A 92 8.64 20.65 -8.63
C TRP A 92 8.39 21.18 -7.21
N GLU A 93 8.64 22.46 -7.00
CA GLU A 93 8.40 23.16 -5.75
C GLU A 93 7.23 24.13 -5.93
N PRO A 94 6.11 23.93 -5.22
CA PRO A 94 5.00 24.87 -5.24
C PRO A 94 5.38 26.20 -4.56
N GLU A 95 4.84 27.30 -5.04
CA GLU A 95 5.06 28.65 -4.45
C GLU A 95 4.59 28.73 -2.98
N HIS A 96 3.52 28.02 -2.66
CA HIS A 96 2.95 27.93 -1.31
C HIS A 96 2.85 26.46 -0.91
N LEU A 97 3.73 26.06 0.00
CA LEU A 97 3.75 24.73 0.58
C LEU A 97 3.53 24.84 2.09
N ASP A 98 2.45 24.22 2.58
CA ASP A 98 2.31 23.99 4.03
C ASP A 98 3.01 22.67 4.38
N PRO A 99 4.17 22.72 5.06
CA PRO A 99 4.91 21.51 5.40
C PRO A 99 4.29 20.74 6.57
N SER A 100 3.34 21.32 7.31
CA SER A 100 2.86 20.80 8.61
C SER A 100 2.15 19.46 8.55
N GLY A 101 1.72 19.03 7.36
CA GLY A 101 1.01 17.74 7.18
C GLY A 101 1.73 16.77 6.25
N ILE A 102 2.77 17.22 5.54
CA ILE A 102 3.42 16.41 4.51
C ILE A 102 4.19 15.25 5.13
N GLY A 103 3.90 14.02 4.66
CA GLY A 103 4.56 12.80 5.14
C GLY A 103 4.08 12.32 6.51
N SER A 104 3.10 12.97 7.12
CA SER A 104 2.47 12.47 8.34
C SER A 104 1.67 11.19 8.04
N PHE A 105 1.42 10.37 9.07
CA PHE A 105 0.61 9.14 8.94
C PHE A 105 -0.78 9.39 8.34
N LEU A 106 -1.33 10.58 8.58
CA LEU A 106 -2.64 11.04 8.09
C LEU A 106 -2.46 12.35 7.30
N ASP A 107 -1.61 12.37 6.28
CA ASP A 107 -1.38 13.58 5.48
C ASP A 107 -2.68 14.03 4.78
N PRO A 108 -3.34 15.11 5.24
CA PRO A 108 -4.57 15.61 4.65
C PRO A 108 -4.32 16.57 3.49
N SER A 109 -3.06 16.94 3.23
CA SER A 109 -2.74 18.02 2.32
C SER A 109 -3.04 17.65 0.86
N GLU A 110 -3.56 18.62 0.13
CA GLU A 110 -3.83 18.57 -1.31
C GLU A 110 -2.93 19.59 -2.00
N GLN A 111 -2.27 19.16 -3.07
CA GLN A 111 -1.42 20.07 -3.84
C GLN A 111 -1.91 20.18 -5.28
N ARG A 112 -2.07 21.40 -5.77
CA ARG A 112 -2.46 21.69 -7.15
C ARG A 112 -1.26 22.20 -7.93
N HIS A 113 -1.16 21.80 -9.20
CA HIS A 113 -0.10 22.27 -10.08
C HIS A 113 -0.69 23.30 -11.06
N PRO A 114 -0.04 24.47 -11.29
CA PRO A 114 -0.59 25.55 -12.08
C PRO A 114 -0.85 25.19 -13.56
N ASP A 115 -0.08 24.23 -14.11
CA ASP A 115 -0.23 23.78 -15.50
C ASP A 115 -1.23 22.60 -15.66
N LEU A 116 -1.94 22.23 -14.58
CA LEU A 116 -2.96 21.18 -14.61
C LEU A 116 -4.35 21.76 -14.35
N PRO A 117 -5.42 21.07 -14.77
CA PRO A 117 -6.79 21.55 -14.52
C PRO A 117 -7.05 21.75 -13.00
N ASP A 118 -7.75 22.81 -12.66
CA ASP A 118 -8.16 23.14 -11.27
C ASP A 118 -9.01 22.05 -10.62
N THR A 119 -9.62 21.17 -11.42
CA THR A 119 -10.38 20.01 -10.97
C THR A 119 -9.49 18.85 -10.51
N THR A 120 -8.16 18.98 -10.58
CA THR A 120 -7.21 17.92 -10.22
C THR A 120 -6.29 18.34 -9.10
N CYS A 121 -5.87 17.39 -8.27
CA CYS A 121 -4.89 17.63 -7.21
C CYS A 121 -4.10 16.37 -6.86
N PHE A 122 -2.89 16.56 -6.31
CA PHE A 122 -2.09 15.49 -5.72
C PHE A 122 -2.60 15.19 -4.33
N MET A 123 -2.96 13.92 -4.09
CA MET A 123 -3.50 13.46 -2.81
C MET A 123 -2.77 12.22 -2.31
N GLU A 124 -2.70 12.08 -0.98
CA GLU A 124 -2.19 10.87 -0.34
C GLU A 124 -3.08 9.67 -0.69
N LEU A 125 -2.44 8.59 -1.15
CA LEU A 125 -3.16 7.41 -1.66
C LEU A 125 -4.08 6.78 -0.60
N ARG A 126 -3.68 6.74 0.69
CA ARG A 126 -4.54 6.25 1.78
C ARG A 126 -5.86 7.00 1.90
N ARG A 127 -5.91 8.24 1.44
CA ARG A 127 -7.11 9.09 1.53
C ARG A 127 -8.09 8.81 0.40
N VAL A 128 -7.57 8.48 -0.78
CA VAL A 128 -8.39 8.30 -1.99
C VAL A 128 -8.61 6.83 -2.39
N MET A 129 -7.89 5.90 -1.79
CA MET A 129 -7.86 4.49 -2.20
C MET A 129 -9.23 3.82 -2.30
N THR A 130 -10.22 4.26 -1.52
CA THR A 130 -11.59 3.73 -1.56
C THR A 130 -12.54 4.55 -2.46
N TRP A 131 -12.05 5.63 -3.07
CA TRP A 131 -12.79 6.44 -4.01
C TRP A 131 -12.43 6.05 -5.45
N LEU A 132 -11.21 5.54 -5.64
CA LEU A 132 -10.70 5.09 -6.93
C LEU A 132 -11.37 3.79 -7.38
N THR A 133 -11.44 3.59 -8.69
CA THR A 133 -11.76 2.27 -9.24
C THR A 133 -10.69 1.25 -8.83
N PRO A 134 -10.99 -0.07 -8.80
CA PRO A 134 -9.96 -1.09 -8.53
C PRO A 134 -8.73 -0.98 -9.43
N ARG A 135 -8.93 -0.64 -10.71
CA ARG A 135 -7.86 -0.43 -11.69
C ARG A 135 -6.99 0.77 -11.35
N ASP A 136 -7.59 1.90 -11.06
CA ASP A 136 -6.87 3.12 -10.67
C ASP A 136 -6.10 2.93 -9.36
N ALA A 137 -6.73 2.27 -8.39
CA ALA A 137 -6.11 1.97 -7.11
C ALA A 137 -4.87 1.08 -7.29
N GLU A 138 -4.94 0.03 -8.13
CA GLU A 138 -3.79 -0.86 -8.40
C GLU A 138 -2.68 -0.14 -9.15
N LEU A 139 -2.99 0.66 -10.17
CA LEU A 139 -2.01 1.47 -10.90
C LEU A 139 -1.32 2.47 -9.98
N ALA A 140 -2.09 3.19 -9.16
CA ALA A 140 -1.55 4.17 -8.21
C ALA A 140 -0.69 3.51 -7.13
N ALA A 141 -1.09 2.37 -6.59
CA ALA A 141 -0.32 1.61 -5.61
C ALA A 141 1.01 1.13 -6.19
N THR A 142 0.98 0.59 -7.41
CA THR A 142 2.18 0.11 -8.11
C THR A 142 3.14 1.27 -8.40
N GLY A 143 2.65 2.39 -8.93
CA GLY A 143 3.45 3.57 -9.22
C GLY A 143 4.10 4.14 -7.96
N LYS A 144 3.33 4.34 -6.88
CA LYS A 144 3.83 4.82 -5.59
C LYS A 144 4.93 3.93 -5.03
N ALA A 145 4.72 2.61 -5.03
CA ALA A 145 5.70 1.65 -4.49
C ALA A 145 7.03 1.69 -5.24
N ILE A 146 6.99 1.66 -6.58
CA ILE A 146 8.20 1.59 -7.40
C ILE A 146 8.94 2.93 -7.43
N LEU A 147 8.24 4.05 -7.54
CA LEU A 147 8.87 5.37 -7.48
C LEU A 147 9.52 5.62 -6.11
N GLY A 148 8.84 5.29 -5.01
CA GLY A 148 9.41 5.36 -3.65
C GLY A 148 10.62 4.44 -3.46
N TRP A 149 10.63 3.25 -4.08
CA TRP A 149 11.80 2.40 -4.09
C TRP A 149 12.96 3.03 -4.85
N HIS A 150 12.73 3.65 -6.01
CA HIS A 150 13.77 4.36 -6.76
C HIS A 150 14.35 5.54 -5.99
N GLU A 151 13.53 6.25 -5.23
CA GLU A 151 13.97 7.36 -4.39
C GLU A 151 14.95 6.90 -3.31
N THR A 152 14.65 5.78 -2.65
CA THR A 152 15.39 5.31 -1.46
C THR A 152 16.53 4.36 -1.77
N HIS A 153 16.58 3.74 -2.96
CA HIS A 153 17.55 2.68 -3.32
C HIS A 153 18.44 3.07 -4.51
N ARG A 154 19.04 4.27 -4.45
CA ARG A 154 19.87 4.81 -5.54
C ARG A 154 21.25 4.19 -5.64
N HIS A 155 21.71 3.52 -4.59
CA HIS A 155 23.05 2.95 -4.48
C HIS A 155 23.02 1.43 -4.42
N CYS A 156 24.09 0.82 -4.91
CA CYS A 156 24.25 -0.63 -4.90
C CYS A 156 24.50 -1.15 -3.49
N ALA A 157 23.68 -2.09 -3.02
CA ALA A 157 23.84 -2.71 -1.70
C ALA A 157 25.13 -3.55 -1.56
N ARG A 158 25.79 -3.93 -2.69
CA ARG A 158 27.03 -4.73 -2.69
C ARG A 158 28.30 -3.88 -2.64
N CYS A 159 28.35 -2.74 -3.35
CA CYS A 159 29.59 -1.98 -3.50
C CYS A 159 29.45 -0.46 -3.28
N GLY A 160 28.24 0.02 -2.94
CA GLY A 160 27.98 1.43 -2.66
C GLY A 160 27.90 2.37 -3.89
N ALA A 161 28.26 1.89 -5.09
CA ALA A 161 28.21 2.72 -6.30
C ALA A 161 26.77 3.07 -6.72
N GLY A 162 26.57 4.22 -7.38
CA GLY A 162 25.28 4.59 -7.94
C GLY A 162 24.77 3.55 -8.95
N THR A 163 23.47 3.32 -8.96
CA THR A 163 22.82 2.37 -9.87
C THR A 163 21.99 3.10 -10.92
N ARG A 164 21.74 2.46 -12.05
CA ARG A 164 20.84 2.96 -13.11
C ARG A 164 19.57 2.13 -13.19
N ILE A 165 18.46 2.74 -13.57
CA ILE A 165 17.17 2.10 -13.81
C ILE A 165 17.19 1.38 -15.13
N VAL A 166 16.65 0.17 -15.18
CA VAL A 166 16.49 -0.68 -16.37
C VAL A 166 15.14 -1.41 -16.30
N GLN A 167 14.82 -2.22 -17.31
CA GLN A 167 13.58 -3.01 -17.35
C GLN A 167 12.33 -2.13 -17.15
N ALA A 168 12.29 -0.99 -17.86
CA ALA A 168 11.19 -0.03 -17.79
C ALA A 168 10.76 0.33 -16.33
N GLY A 169 11.75 0.48 -15.44
CA GLY A 169 11.53 0.85 -14.04
C GLY A 169 11.49 -0.32 -13.05
N TRP A 170 11.51 -1.58 -13.50
CA TRP A 170 11.36 -2.74 -12.62
C TRP A 170 12.67 -3.35 -12.10
N GLN A 171 13.79 -2.75 -12.45
CA GLN A 171 15.10 -3.19 -11.99
C GLN A 171 16.07 -2.03 -11.94
N ARG A 172 17.04 -2.11 -11.03
CA ARG A 172 18.24 -1.27 -11.06
C ARG A 172 19.46 -2.16 -11.22
N ILE A 173 20.44 -1.68 -11.99
CA ILE A 173 21.70 -2.37 -12.21
C ILE A 173 22.88 -1.47 -11.80
N CYS A 174 23.85 -2.06 -11.13
CA CYS A 174 25.09 -1.37 -10.78
C CYS A 174 26.09 -1.45 -11.94
N PRO A 175 26.52 -0.33 -12.53
CA PRO A 175 27.52 -0.35 -13.60
C PRO A 175 28.92 -0.75 -13.12
N SER A 176 29.18 -0.67 -11.81
CA SER A 176 30.49 -0.95 -11.21
C SER A 176 30.73 -2.44 -10.94
N CYS A 177 29.70 -3.17 -10.44
CA CYS A 177 29.82 -4.57 -10.05
C CYS A 177 28.80 -5.51 -10.71
N ASN A 178 28.00 -5.00 -11.64
CA ASN A 178 26.90 -5.71 -12.32
C ASN A 178 25.84 -6.31 -11.37
N GLY A 179 25.76 -5.82 -10.12
CA GLY A 179 24.74 -6.23 -9.16
C GLY A 179 23.36 -5.76 -9.62
N SER A 180 22.39 -6.68 -9.63
CA SER A 180 20.98 -6.40 -9.91
C SER A 180 20.22 -6.16 -8.61
N HIS A 181 19.30 -5.18 -8.65
CA HIS A 181 18.40 -4.84 -7.53
C HIS A 181 16.98 -4.79 -8.05
N PHE A 182 16.07 -5.34 -7.29
CA PHE A 182 14.64 -5.44 -7.62
C PHE A 182 13.81 -4.61 -6.66
N PRO A 183 12.58 -4.24 -7.01
CA PRO A 183 11.68 -3.51 -6.12
C PRO A 183 11.52 -4.23 -4.78
N ARG A 184 11.53 -3.45 -3.71
CA ARG A 184 11.29 -3.94 -2.36
C ARG A 184 9.81 -4.30 -2.19
N THR A 185 9.53 -5.45 -1.61
CA THR A 185 8.20 -5.87 -1.14
C THR A 185 8.40 -6.58 0.19
N ASP A 186 7.93 -5.98 1.28
CA ASP A 186 8.11 -6.51 2.63
C ASP A 186 6.90 -7.38 3.00
N PRO A 187 7.09 -8.66 3.30
CA PRO A 187 6.01 -9.52 3.78
C PRO A 187 5.64 -9.14 5.22
N VAL A 188 4.34 -8.90 5.46
CA VAL A 188 3.79 -8.53 6.76
C VAL A 188 2.56 -9.38 7.03
N VAL A 189 2.49 -10.08 8.16
CA VAL A 189 1.27 -10.73 8.60
C VAL A 189 0.38 -9.75 9.34
N ILE A 190 -0.93 -9.86 9.15
CA ILE A 190 -1.96 -9.20 9.94
C ILE A 190 -3.00 -10.23 10.32
N MET A 191 -3.34 -10.33 11.60
CA MET A 191 -4.02 -11.50 12.11
C MET A 191 -5.32 -11.21 12.83
N LEU A 192 -6.38 -11.85 12.35
CA LEU A 192 -7.66 -11.98 13.03
C LEU A 192 -7.54 -13.11 14.06
N VAL A 193 -7.07 -12.79 15.25
CA VAL A 193 -6.96 -13.76 16.35
C VAL A 193 -8.27 -13.76 17.14
N THR A 194 -8.96 -14.89 17.14
CA THR A 194 -10.26 -15.02 17.80
C THR A 194 -10.19 -15.92 19.03
N ARG A 195 -11.06 -15.65 20.00
CA ARG A 195 -11.34 -16.51 21.13
C ARG A 195 -12.83 -16.46 21.45
N GLY A 196 -13.54 -17.58 21.21
CA GLY A 196 -15.00 -17.60 21.31
C GLY A 196 -15.64 -16.50 20.46
N ASN A 197 -16.38 -15.59 21.08
CA ASN A 197 -17.07 -14.48 20.41
C ASN A 197 -16.26 -13.17 20.35
N SER A 198 -14.94 -13.22 20.53
CA SER A 198 -14.10 -12.03 20.62
C SER A 198 -12.90 -12.08 19.69
N VAL A 199 -12.41 -10.92 19.29
CA VAL A 199 -11.19 -10.71 18.50
C VAL A 199 -10.16 -9.91 19.30
N LEU A 200 -8.88 -10.25 19.15
CA LEU A 200 -7.77 -9.52 19.77
C LEU A 200 -7.45 -8.26 18.97
N MET A 201 -7.45 -7.12 19.64
CA MET A 201 -7.11 -5.82 19.07
C MET A 201 -5.95 -5.21 19.84
N GLY A 202 -5.04 -4.55 19.11
CA GLY A 202 -3.91 -3.83 19.66
C GLY A 202 -3.87 -2.36 19.26
N ARG A 203 -3.08 -1.57 20.00
CA ARG A 203 -2.85 -0.16 19.79
C ARG A 203 -1.36 0.18 19.97
N SER A 204 -0.76 0.84 18.96
CA SER A 204 0.59 1.39 19.08
C SER A 204 0.59 2.75 19.77
N PRO A 205 1.63 3.10 20.57
CA PRO A 205 1.77 4.40 21.23
C PRO A 205 1.74 5.60 20.27
N ALA A 206 2.22 5.42 19.05
CA ALA A 206 2.27 6.48 18.03
C ALA A 206 0.93 6.76 17.33
N TRP A 207 -0.11 5.97 17.60
CA TRP A 207 -1.38 6.11 16.91
C TRP A 207 -2.29 7.19 17.53
N PRO A 208 -3.14 7.82 16.70
CA PRO A 208 -4.15 8.77 17.19
C PRO A 208 -5.05 8.13 18.26
N PRO A 209 -5.69 8.94 19.12
CA PRO A 209 -6.68 8.44 20.07
C PRO A 209 -7.74 7.57 19.40
N ARG A 210 -8.24 6.54 20.12
CA ARG A 210 -9.24 5.57 19.64
C ARG A 210 -8.81 4.69 18.46
N MET A 211 -7.59 4.79 17.95
CA MET A 211 -7.12 3.93 16.88
C MET A 211 -6.62 2.60 17.45
N TYR A 212 -7.34 1.54 17.14
CA TYR A 212 -6.99 0.15 17.37
C TYR A 212 -7.00 -0.59 16.03
N SER A 213 -6.23 -1.65 15.92
CA SER A 213 -6.19 -2.52 14.74
C SER A 213 -6.02 -3.98 15.16
N LEU A 214 -6.18 -4.89 14.21
CA LEU A 214 -5.62 -6.22 14.32
C LEU A 214 -4.10 -6.10 14.47
N LEU A 215 -3.48 -7.02 15.21
CA LEU A 215 -2.02 -7.10 15.35
C LEU A 215 -1.39 -7.39 13.99
N ALA A 216 -0.18 -6.87 13.77
CA ALA A 216 0.51 -7.05 12.50
C ALA A 216 2.02 -6.86 12.69
N GLY A 217 2.81 -7.73 12.08
CA GLY A 217 4.25 -7.66 12.14
C GLY A 217 4.95 -8.22 10.90
N PHE A 218 6.25 -7.95 10.79
CA PHE A 218 7.04 -8.40 9.66
C PHE A 218 7.33 -9.90 9.74
N VAL A 219 7.32 -10.57 8.59
CA VAL A 219 7.84 -11.93 8.48
C VAL A 219 9.36 -11.87 8.44
N GLU A 220 10.02 -12.61 9.31
CA GLU A 220 11.48 -12.66 9.38
C GLU A 220 12.08 -13.62 8.33
N PRO A 221 13.34 -13.40 7.90
CA PRO A 221 14.02 -14.34 7.00
C PRO A 221 14.10 -15.76 7.56
N GLY A 222 13.54 -16.71 6.81
CA GLY A 222 13.49 -18.13 7.22
C GLY A 222 12.23 -18.53 7.98
N GLU A 223 11.31 -17.62 8.19
CA GLU A 223 10.02 -17.82 8.87
C GLU A 223 8.88 -18.08 7.90
N THR A 224 7.90 -18.89 8.28
CA THR A 224 6.62 -19.01 7.53
C THR A 224 5.59 -18.00 8.04
N LEU A 225 4.52 -17.78 7.28
CA LEU A 225 3.44 -16.87 7.70
C LEU A 225 2.82 -17.31 9.04
N GLU A 226 2.61 -18.61 9.21
CA GLU A 226 2.01 -19.18 10.43
C GLU A 226 2.91 -19.01 11.64
N ALA A 227 4.24 -19.13 11.45
CA ALA A 227 5.23 -18.91 12.52
C ALA A 227 5.26 -17.42 12.90
N ALA A 228 5.29 -16.52 11.92
CA ALA A 228 5.24 -15.08 12.12
C ALA A 228 3.99 -14.65 12.91
N VAL A 229 2.80 -15.16 12.55
CA VAL A 229 1.57 -14.89 13.28
C VAL A 229 1.69 -15.28 14.75
N ARG A 230 2.20 -16.51 15.04
CA ARG A 230 2.33 -16.98 16.43
C ARG A 230 3.35 -16.18 17.21
N ARG A 231 4.47 -15.83 16.58
CA ARG A 231 5.55 -15.05 17.21
C ARG A 231 5.09 -13.63 17.54
N GLU A 232 4.60 -12.89 16.56
CA GLU A 232 4.16 -11.49 16.72
C GLU A 232 3.05 -11.37 17.79
N VAL A 233 2.03 -12.23 17.74
CA VAL A 233 0.97 -12.20 18.76
C VAL A 233 1.52 -12.50 20.15
N PHE A 234 2.46 -13.46 20.25
CA PHE A 234 3.04 -13.80 21.54
C PHE A 234 3.97 -12.69 22.08
N GLU A 235 4.80 -12.10 21.21
CA GLU A 235 5.70 -11.00 21.58
C GLU A 235 4.93 -9.78 22.05
N GLU A 236 3.94 -9.34 21.28
CA GLU A 236 3.15 -8.15 21.61
C GLU A 236 2.20 -8.34 22.80
N THR A 237 1.64 -9.56 23.00
CA THR A 237 0.51 -9.75 23.94
C THR A 237 0.63 -10.94 24.88
N GLY A 238 1.62 -11.80 24.74
CA GLY A 238 1.75 -13.05 25.49
C GLY A 238 0.67 -14.11 25.14
N VAL A 239 -0.23 -13.84 24.21
CA VAL A 239 -1.28 -14.76 23.80
C VAL A 239 -0.71 -15.83 22.87
N ARG A 240 -1.05 -17.10 23.13
CA ARG A 240 -0.68 -18.23 22.27
C ARG A 240 -1.74 -18.48 21.24
N VAL A 241 -1.32 -18.68 19.98
CA VAL A 241 -2.19 -18.96 18.83
C VAL A 241 -1.94 -20.37 18.32
N GLY A 242 -2.99 -21.12 18.09
CA GLY A 242 -2.98 -22.49 17.57
C GLY A 242 -2.81 -22.56 16.05
N ALA A 243 -3.74 -23.21 15.38
CA ALA A 243 -3.76 -23.31 13.93
C ALA A 243 -3.96 -21.94 13.29
N VAL A 244 -3.23 -21.67 12.21
CA VAL A 244 -3.28 -20.41 11.44
C VAL A 244 -3.69 -20.73 10.02
N SER A 245 -4.60 -19.92 9.44
CA SER A 245 -5.03 -20.02 8.06
C SER A 245 -4.88 -18.69 7.34
N TYR A 246 -4.44 -18.73 6.08
CA TYR A 246 -4.42 -17.58 5.20
C TYR A 246 -5.83 -17.23 4.72
N LEU A 247 -6.16 -15.95 4.67
CA LEU A 247 -7.46 -15.42 4.25
C LEU A 247 -7.37 -14.58 2.98
N ALA A 248 -6.51 -13.58 2.97
CA ALA A 248 -6.36 -12.64 1.87
C ALA A 248 -5.00 -11.97 1.88
N SER A 249 -4.58 -11.34 0.77
CA SER A 249 -3.41 -10.47 0.75
C SER A 249 -3.74 -9.11 0.16
N GLN A 250 -3.05 -8.07 0.65
CA GLN A 250 -3.24 -6.70 0.20
C GLN A 250 -1.89 -6.03 -0.05
N PRO A 251 -1.63 -5.50 -1.27
CA PRO A 251 -0.54 -4.55 -1.46
C PRO A 251 -0.74 -3.33 -0.57
N TRP A 252 0.32 -2.92 0.14
CA TRP A 252 0.27 -1.78 1.06
C TRP A 252 1.49 -0.87 0.84
N PRO A 253 1.44 0.03 -0.18
CA PRO A 253 2.58 0.83 -0.63
C PRO A 253 2.90 1.99 0.32
N PHE A 254 3.08 1.68 1.62
CA PHE A 254 3.36 2.63 2.70
C PHE A 254 4.43 2.08 3.66
N PRO A 255 5.71 1.96 3.24
CA PRO A 255 6.17 2.25 1.86
C PRO A 255 6.06 1.09 0.88
N ALA A 256 6.17 -0.18 1.27
CA ALA A 256 6.35 -1.31 0.35
C ALA A 256 5.87 -2.66 0.92
N SER A 257 4.88 -2.69 1.78
CA SER A 257 4.40 -3.94 2.38
C SER A 257 3.48 -4.72 1.46
N LEU A 258 3.54 -6.05 1.57
CA LEU A 258 2.49 -6.95 1.16
C LEU A 258 1.90 -7.58 2.42
N MET A 259 0.67 -7.17 2.76
CA MET A 259 -0.03 -7.66 3.93
C MET A 259 -0.64 -9.02 3.66
N PHE A 260 -0.39 -9.98 4.54
CA PHE A 260 -1.01 -11.31 4.53
C PHE A 260 -2.00 -11.40 5.68
N GLY A 261 -3.29 -11.30 5.37
CA GLY A 261 -4.38 -11.49 6.31
C GLY A 261 -4.51 -12.97 6.66
N CYS A 262 -4.35 -13.26 7.93
CA CYS A 262 -4.46 -14.60 8.49
C CYS A 262 -5.53 -14.65 9.57
N SER A 263 -6.10 -15.82 9.82
CA SER A 263 -6.90 -16.11 11.01
C SER A 263 -6.17 -17.08 11.92
N GLY A 264 -6.45 -17.00 13.22
CA GLY A 264 -5.94 -17.95 14.20
C GLY A 264 -6.84 -17.98 15.43
N GLU A 265 -6.95 -19.16 16.07
CA GLU A 265 -7.67 -19.29 17.33
C GLU A 265 -6.69 -19.21 18.50
N ALA A 266 -7.00 -18.39 19.50
CA ALA A 266 -6.17 -18.23 20.68
C ALA A 266 -6.33 -19.44 21.62
N GLU A 267 -5.19 -20.01 22.04
CA GLU A 267 -5.12 -21.08 23.03
C GLU A 267 -5.00 -20.56 24.47
N SER A 268 -4.78 -19.25 24.63
CA SER A 268 -4.73 -18.58 25.94
C SER A 268 -5.52 -17.27 25.91
N GLU A 269 -5.93 -16.78 27.09
CA GLU A 269 -6.77 -15.58 27.22
C GLU A 269 -6.03 -14.40 27.83
N GLN A 270 -5.10 -14.69 28.73
CA GLN A 270 -4.40 -13.65 29.49
C GLN A 270 -3.53 -12.82 28.54
N ILE A 271 -3.74 -11.51 28.57
CA ILE A 271 -2.94 -10.53 27.83
C ILE A 271 -1.85 -10.00 28.76
N THR A 272 -0.61 -10.01 28.28
CA THR A 272 0.55 -9.37 28.91
C THR A 272 1.24 -8.55 27.81
N VAL A 273 0.97 -7.27 27.79
CA VAL A 273 1.47 -6.35 26.75
C VAL A 273 2.96 -6.12 26.90
N ASP A 274 3.71 -6.16 25.80
CA ASP A 274 5.04 -5.57 25.74
C ASP A 274 4.93 -4.05 25.50
N PRO A 275 5.22 -3.21 26.51
CA PRO A 275 5.03 -1.77 26.40
C PRO A 275 6.03 -1.09 25.45
N VAL A 276 7.04 -1.79 24.95
CA VAL A 276 7.99 -1.28 23.97
C VAL A 276 7.35 -1.29 22.57
N GLU A 277 6.54 -2.30 22.26
CA GLU A 277 5.96 -2.49 20.95
C GLU A 277 4.54 -1.94 20.84
N ILE A 278 3.67 -2.25 21.82
CA ILE A 278 2.28 -1.76 21.81
C ILE A 278 1.89 -1.12 23.14
N GLU A 279 1.00 -0.13 23.07
CA GLU A 279 0.50 0.59 24.26
C GLU A 279 -0.58 -0.20 25.00
N ALA A 280 -1.43 -0.89 24.27
CA ALA A 280 -2.55 -1.63 24.82
C ALA A 280 -3.01 -2.75 23.88
N ALA A 281 -3.50 -3.83 24.46
CA ALA A 281 -4.24 -4.88 23.76
C ALA A 281 -5.47 -5.29 24.55
N ARG A 282 -6.53 -5.71 23.87
CA ARG A 282 -7.75 -6.16 24.51
C ARG A 282 -8.55 -7.11 23.63
N TRP A 283 -9.34 -7.96 24.23
CA TRP A 283 -10.38 -8.71 23.57
C TRP A 283 -11.59 -7.80 23.36
N VAL A 284 -12.13 -7.80 22.14
CA VAL A 284 -13.31 -7.04 21.73
C VAL A 284 -14.36 -8.03 21.23
N SER A 285 -15.52 -8.08 21.87
CA SER A 285 -16.60 -8.99 21.48
C SER A 285 -17.21 -8.57 20.13
N ARG A 286 -17.94 -9.48 19.46
CA ARG A 286 -18.65 -9.15 18.20
C ARG A 286 -19.63 -7.99 18.41
N GLU A 287 -20.34 -7.97 19.54
CA GLU A 287 -21.29 -6.92 19.89
C GLU A 287 -20.57 -5.56 20.05
N GLU A 288 -19.46 -5.53 20.80
CA GLU A 288 -18.61 -4.33 20.89
C GLU A 288 -18.05 -3.92 19.54
N MET A 289 -17.59 -4.88 18.73
CA MET A 289 -17.05 -4.59 17.41
C MET A 289 -18.10 -4.02 16.46
N MET A 290 -19.36 -4.42 16.57
CA MET A 290 -20.45 -3.78 15.82
C MET A 290 -20.62 -2.31 16.20
N GLU A 291 -20.52 -1.95 17.51
CA GLU A 291 -20.53 -0.56 17.98
C GLU A 291 -19.29 0.21 17.49
N VAL A 292 -18.12 -0.43 17.49
CA VAL A 292 -16.87 0.13 16.92
C VAL A 292 -17.06 0.46 15.43
N MET A 293 -17.57 -0.48 14.64
CA MET A 293 -17.76 -0.31 13.20
C MET A 293 -18.81 0.73 12.85
N ALA A 294 -19.77 0.96 13.75
CA ALA A 294 -20.78 2.01 13.65
C ALA A 294 -20.31 3.38 14.22
N ASP A 295 -19.06 3.48 14.67
CA ASP A 295 -18.45 4.66 15.32
C ASP A 295 -19.20 5.14 16.57
N ARG A 296 -19.75 4.19 17.33
CA ARG A 296 -20.48 4.47 18.59
C ARG A 296 -19.73 4.02 19.85
N HIS A 297 -18.64 3.26 19.70
CA HIS A 297 -17.84 2.84 20.84
C HIS A 297 -17.00 4.01 21.39
N PRO A 298 -16.96 4.25 22.72
CA PRO A 298 -16.30 5.42 23.30
C PRO A 298 -14.78 5.43 23.10
N ASP A 299 -14.12 4.26 23.22
CA ASP A 299 -12.66 4.15 23.29
C ASP A 299 -12.02 3.64 22.00
N ILE A 300 -12.79 3.02 21.12
CA ILE A 300 -12.28 2.42 19.87
C ILE A 300 -13.02 3.03 18.68
N GLY A 301 -12.27 3.55 17.72
CA GLY A 301 -12.82 4.01 16.45
C GLY A 301 -12.81 2.92 15.38
N PRO A 302 -13.62 3.07 14.31
CA PRO A 302 -13.69 2.10 13.24
C PRO A 302 -12.37 1.99 12.49
N SER A 303 -11.99 0.78 12.12
CA SER A 303 -10.85 0.52 11.25
C SER A 303 -11.01 1.28 9.93
N ARG A 304 -9.88 1.74 9.37
CA ARG A 304 -9.87 2.54 8.13
C ARG A 304 -10.51 1.77 6.97
N LYS A 305 -11.41 2.45 6.25
CA LYS A 305 -11.98 1.91 5.00
C LYS A 305 -10.85 1.64 4.00
N GLY A 306 -10.89 0.48 3.37
CA GLY A 306 -9.91 0.04 2.40
C GLY A 306 -8.66 -0.64 2.99
N ALA A 307 -8.45 -0.66 4.31
CA ALA A 307 -7.39 -1.43 4.94
C ALA A 307 -7.84 -2.90 5.14
N ILE A 308 -6.90 -3.83 5.00
CA ILE A 308 -7.16 -5.27 5.18
C ILE A 308 -7.68 -5.60 6.60
N ALA A 309 -7.27 -4.86 7.63
CA ALA A 309 -7.83 -5.03 8.96
C ALA A 309 -9.35 -4.87 8.97
N ARG A 310 -9.86 -3.82 8.31
CA ARG A 310 -11.29 -3.60 8.18
C ARG A 310 -11.98 -4.70 7.37
N PHE A 311 -11.37 -5.11 6.26
CA PHE A 311 -11.85 -6.21 5.44
C PHE A 311 -12.03 -7.49 6.27
N LEU A 312 -11.01 -7.88 7.03
CA LEU A 312 -11.06 -9.08 7.87
C LEU A 312 -12.13 -8.98 8.97
N ILE A 313 -12.25 -7.83 9.62
CA ILE A 313 -13.25 -7.59 10.68
C ILE A 313 -14.67 -7.62 10.11
N GLU A 314 -14.94 -6.96 8.98
CA GLU A 314 -16.25 -6.94 8.34
C GLU A 314 -16.71 -8.35 7.96
N HIS A 315 -15.81 -9.16 7.38
CA HIS A 315 -16.13 -10.53 6.98
C HIS A 315 -16.23 -11.50 8.18
N TRP A 316 -15.46 -11.25 9.25
CA TRP A 316 -15.64 -11.98 10.50
C TRP A 316 -17.01 -11.69 11.13
N LEU A 317 -17.42 -10.43 11.18
CA LEU A 317 -18.75 -10.06 11.70
C LEU A 317 -19.90 -10.63 10.86
N ALA A 318 -19.69 -10.77 9.56
CA ALA A 318 -20.67 -11.31 8.61
C ALA A 318 -20.62 -12.84 8.48
N ASP A 319 -19.72 -13.55 9.18
CA ASP A 319 -19.46 -14.99 9.04
C ASP A 319 -19.22 -15.44 7.58
N THR A 320 -18.42 -14.67 6.85
CA THR A 320 -18.12 -14.90 5.43
C THR A 320 -16.60 -15.14 5.16
N LEU A 321 -15.83 -15.41 6.21
CA LEU A 321 -14.42 -15.83 6.10
C LEU A 321 -14.39 -17.36 5.97
N ASP A 322 -14.34 -17.90 4.74
CA ASP A 322 -14.18 -19.32 4.43
C ASP A 322 -12.78 -19.58 3.83
#